data_db6a2a01a82c2d396286f946805411f7
#
_entry.id   db6a2a01a82c2d396286f946805411f7
#
_cell.length_a   1.000
_cell.length_b   1.000
_cell.length_c   1.000
_cell.angle_alpha   90.00
_cell.angle_beta   90.00
_cell.angle_gamma   90.00
#
_symmetry.space_group_name_H-M   'P 1'
#
loop_
_entity.id
_entity.type
_entity.pdbx_description
1 polymer ?
#
loop_
_entity_poly.entity_id
_entity_poly.type
_entity_poly.pdbx_seq_one_letter_code
_entity_poly.pdbx_strand_id
1 'polypeptide(L)'
;MPADPLDALRLPIVPVEPRPEFAEALLRRMQSVDQTERRTTPTIRYFVRDMDTAIDFYSQHLGFEEELRPSPVFAMLYRGDLRLLLSVPGTHPGGHALSDGTLPTPGGWNRILIQVADLDATVESLRRAGVHFRDDQPSGVAVRQVLLEDPSGNPIELFEPASGYHERPR
;
A
#
# COMPACT_ATOMS: atom_id res chain seq x y z
N MET A 1 -21.48 25.00 52.21
CA MET A 1 -20.71 23.93 51.59
C MET A 1 -20.77 24.15 50.07
N PRO A 2 -19.68 24.34 49.37
CA PRO A 2 -19.73 24.41 47.92
C PRO A 2 -20.14 23.03 47.39
N ALA A 3 -21.01 22.99 46.37
CA ALA A 3 -21.43 21.76 45.71
C ALA A 3 -20.23 21.10 45.05
N ASP A 4 -20.16 19.77 45.16
CA ASP A 4 -19.10 18.96 44.52
C ASP A 4 -19.17 19.17 43.00
N PRO A 5 -18.08 19.63 42.35
CA PRO A 5 -18.07 19.79 40.89
C PRO A 5 -18.36 18.51 40.12
N LEU A 6 -18.29 17.32 40.76
CA LEU A 6 -18.63 16.05 40.16
C LEU A 6 -20.11 15.67 40.23
N ASP A 7 -20.92 16.42 40.98
CA ASP A 7 -22.37 16.17 41.05
C ASP A 7 -23.07 16.37 39.71
N ALA A 8 -22.53 17.24 38.83
CA ALA A 8 -23.04 17.42 37.49
C ALA A 8 -22.87 16.14 36.60
N LEU A 9 -21.92 15.27 36.91
CA LEU A 9 -21.70 14.00 36.19
C LEU A 9 -22.62 12.87 36.67
N ARG A 10 -23.34 13.09 37.76
CA ARG A 10 -24.30 12.12 38.34
C ARG A 10 -25.74 12.33 37.89
N LEU A 11 -25.98 13.40 37.10
CA LEU A 11 -27.30 13.61 36.54
C LEU A 11 -27.64 12.51 35.54
N PRO A 12 -28.88 11.97 35.54
CA PRO A 12 -29.29 10.98 34.58
C PRO A 12 -29.18 11.56 33.16
N ILE A 13 -28.47 10.84 32.28
CA ILE A 13 -28.38 11.19 30.86
C ILE A 13 -29.77 10.96 30.28
N VAL A 14 -30.48 12.05 29.98
CA VAL A 14 -31.74 12.00 29.24
C VAL A 14 -31.39 11.87 27.75
N PRO A 15 -31.71 10.76 27.07
CA PRO A 15 -31.50 10.63 25.64
C PRO A 15 -32.26 11.76 24.91
N VAL A 16 -31.55 12.58 24.18
CA VAL A 16 -32.15 13.60 23.33
C VAL A 16 -32.19 13.01 21.91
N GLU A 17 -33.37 12.94 21.33
CA GLU A 17 -33.48 12.52 19.93
C GLU A 17 -32.73 13.50 19.03
N PRO A 18 -31.84 13.00 18.14
CA PRO A 18 -31.10 13.87 17.24
C PRO A 18 -32.09 14.57 16.29
N ARG A 19 -31.82 15.82 15.98
CA ARG A 19 -32.62 16.57 14.99
C ARG A 19 -32.68 15.77 13.67
N PRO A 20 -33.84 15.70 13.01
CA PRO A 20 -34.01 14.91 11.78
C PRO A 20 -32.93 15.20 10.73
N GLU A 21 -32.57 16.46 10.54
CA GLU A 21 -31.53 16.92 9.61
C GLU A 21 -30.14 16.34 9.94
N PHE A 22 -29.81 16.22 11.23
CA PHE A 22 -28.56 15.62 11.68
C PHE A 22 -28.57 14.10 11.46
N ALA A 23 -29.70 13.44 11.77
CA ALA A 23 -29.84 12.00 11.55
C ALA A 23 -29.72 11.65 10.07
N GLU A 24 -30.33 12.43 9.18
CA GLU A 24 -30.23 12.26 7.74
C GLU A 24 -28.81 12.54 7.19
N ALA A 25 -28.14 13.58 7.70
CA ALA A 25 -26.78 13.90 7.31
C ALA A 25 -25.81 12.80 7.77
N LEU A 26 -26.00 12.24 8.96
CA LEU A 26 -25.21 11.12 9.49
C LEU A 26 -25.46 9.86 8.67
N LEU A 27 -26.71 9.53 8.35
CA LEU A 27 -27.06 8.39 7.50
C LEU A 27 -26.42 8.51 6.11
N ARG A 28 -26.49 9.68 5.47
CA ARG A 28 -25.82 9.94 4.18
C ARG A 28 -24.32 9.74 4.27
N ARG A 29 -23.69 10.21 5.36
CA ARG A 29 -22.24 10.06 5.59
C ARG A 29 -21.86 8.60 5.85
N MET A 30 -22.66 7.85 6.60
CA MET A 30 -22.47 6.41 6.80
C MET A 30 -22.62 5.63 5.50
N GLN A 31 -23.62 5.95 4.68
CA GLN A 31 -23.83 5.33 3.38
C GLN A 31 -22.70 5.65 2.38
N SER A 32 -22.14 6.87 2.41
CA SER A 32 -20.98 7.23 1.59
C SER A 32 -19.71 6.53 2.02
N VAL A 33 -19.51 6.32 3.33
CA VAL A 33 -18.38 5.53 3.87
C VAL A 33 -18.52 4.06 3.45
N ASP A 34 -19.73 3.47 3.56
CA ASP A 34 -19.98 2.09 3.14
C ASP A 34 -19.75 1.88 1.62
N GLN A 35 -20.05 2.86 0.79
CA GLN A 35 -19.75 2.80 -0.65
C GLN A 35 -18.24 2.95 -0.95
N THR A 36 -17.50 3.68 -0.14
CA THR A 36 -16.04 3.82 -0.27
C THR A 36 -15.34 2.53 0.20
N GLU A 37 -15.85 1.88 1.25
CA GLU A 37 -15.30 0.60 1.75
C GLU A 37 -15.59 -0.59 0.82
N ARG A 38 -16.58 -0.52 -0.07
CA ARG A 38 -16.84 -1.57 -1.07
C ARG A 38 -15.89 -1.58 -2.26
N ARG A 39 -15.01 -0.57 -2.40
CA ARG A 39 -13.91 -0.64 -3.36
C ARG A 39 -12.86 -1.60 -2.80
N THR A 40 -12.90 -2.83 -3.28
CA THR A 40 -11.84 -3.81 -2.97
C THR A 40 -10.51 -3.26 -3.49
N THR A 41 -9.67 -2.78 -2.59
CA THR A 41 -8.34 -2.26 -2.94
C THR A 41 -7.42 -3.46 -3.20
N PRO A 42 -6.85 -3.59 -4.39
CA PRO A 42 -5.86 -4.64 -4.65
C PRO A 42 -4.74 -4.56 -3.64
N THR A 43 -4.49 -5.66 -2.94
CA THR A 43 -3.48 -5.74 -1.90
C THR A 43 -2.53 -6.89 -2.20
N ILE A 44 -1.24 -6.61 -2.28
CA ILE A 44 -0.18 -7.57 -2.55
C ILE A 44 0.76 -7.62 -1.36
N ARG A 45 1.29 -8.79 -1.03
CA ARG A 45 2.28 -8.95 0.01
C ARG A 45 3.63 -9.32 -0.58
N TYR A 46 4.66 -8.57 -0.17
CA TYR A 46 6.05 -8.94 -0.39
C TYR A 46 6.74 -9.24 0.94
N PHE A 47 7.61 -10.24 0.91
CA PHE A 47 8.49 -10.52 2.02
C PHE A 47 9.80 -9.77 1.83
N VAL A 48 10.28 -9.12 2.89
CA VAL A 48 11.50 -8.30 2.83
C VAL A 48 12.46 -8.70 3.96
N ARG A 49 13.76 -8.60 3.71
CA ARG A 49 14.80 -8.93 4.71
C ARG A 49 14.97 -7.81 5.72
N ASP A 50 14.89 -6.58 5.27
CA ASP A 50 15.01 -5.37 6.08
C ASP A 50 13.87 -4.40 5.75
N MET A 51 13.14 -3.99 6.79
CA MET A 51 11.93 -3.19 6.63
C MET A 51 12.25 -1.74 6.25
N ASP A 52 13.26 -1.14 6.90
CA ASP A 52 13.62 0.25 6.67
C ASP A 52 14.13 0.44 5.24
N THR A 53 15.07 -0.41 4.82
CA THR A 53 15.62 -0.41 3.47
C THR A 53 14.53 -0.61 2.41
N ALA A 54 13.55 -1.47 2.68
CA ALA A 54 12.44 -1.70 1.75
C ALA A 54 11.52 -0.48 1.66
N ILE A 55 11.12 0.11 2.80
CA ILE A 55 10.27 1.32 2.80
C ILE A 55 10.97 2.46 2.05
N ASP A 56 12.25 2.70 2.33
CA ASP A 56 13.04 3.73 1.66
C ASP A 56 13.07 3.51 0.14
N PHE A 57 13.31 2.27 -0.30
CA PHE A 57 13.32 1.92 -1.71
C PHE A 57 11.99 2.23 -2.40
N TYR A 58 10.88 1.71 -1.86
CA TYR A 58 9.56 1.91 -2.45
C TYR A 58 9.11 3.37 -2.45
N SER A 59 9.44 4.11 -1.39
CA SER A 59 9.05 5.51 -1.26
C SER A 59 9.90 6.44 -2.14
N GLN A 60 11.21 6.28 -2.13
CA GLN A 60 12.12 7.19 -2.83
C GLN A 60 12.15 6.94 -4.34
N HIS A 61 12.00 5.68 -4.77
CA HIS A 61 12.20 5.31 -6.16
C HIS A 61 10.92 4.97 -6.91
N LEU A 62 9.88 4.51 -6.23
CA LEU A 62 8.68 4.01 -6.87
C LEU A 62 7.39 4.77 -6.47
N GLY A 63 7.51 5.86 -5.70
CA GLY A 63 6.40 6.75 -5.37
C GLY A 63 5.31 6.10 -4.50
N PHE A 64 5.70 5.15 -3.65
CA PHE A 64 4.82 4.65 -2.60
C PHE A 64 4.87 5.57 -1.38
N GLU A 65 3.77 5.62 -0.66
CA GLU A 65 3.65 6.34 0.61
C GLU A 65 3.34 5.33 1.73
N GLU A 66 3.92 5.55 2.91
CA GLU A 66 3.62 4.72 4.07
C GLU A 66 2.21 5.04 4.59
N GLU A 67 1.32 4.05 4.61
CA GLU A 67 -0.02 4.15 5.18
C GLU A 67 -0.02 3.77 6.68
N LEU A 68 0.73 2.73 7.03
CA LEU A 68 0.73 2.17 8.37
C LEU A 68 2.01 1.37 8.63
N ARG A 69 2.63 1.58 9.80
CA ARG A 69 3.76 0.79 10.29
C ARG A 69 3.60 0.50 11.78
N PRO A 70 2.81 -0.50 12.18
CA PRO A 70 2.55 -0.82 13.58
C PRO A 70 3.74 -1.49 14.28
N SER A 71 4.72 -2.00 13.52
CA SER A 71 5.88 -2.72 14.08
C SER A 71 7.09 -2.66 13.13
N PRO A 72 8.31 -2.96 13.61
CA PRO A 72 9.50 -2.99 12.76
C PRO A 72 9.53 -4.15 11.75
N VAL A 73 8.56 -5.07 11.81
CA VAL A 73 8.51 -6.28 10.97
C VAL A 73 7.32 -6.30 10.01
N PHE A 74 6.51 -5.26 10.04
CA PHE A 74 5.33 -5.12 9.18
C PHE A 74 5.09 -3.66 8.82
N ALA A 75 4.84 -3.39 7.54
CA ALA A 75 4.38 -2.09 7.04
C ALA A 75 3.35 -2.27 5.92
N MET A 76 2.54 -1.25 5.73
CA MET A 76 1.62 -1.10 4.61
C MET A 76 1.95 0.19 3.89
N LEU A 77 2.23 0.05 2.60
CA LEU A 77 2.46 1.17 1.68
C LEU A 77 1.32 1.23 0.68
N TYR A 78 1.09 2.40 0.11
CA TYR A 78 0.13 2.55 -0.98
C TYR A 78 0.71 3.39 -2.12
N ARG A 79 0.21 3.14 -3.32
CA ARG A 79 0.44 3.95 -4.53
C ARG A 79 -0.82 3.92 -5.39
N GLY A 80 -1.55 5.03 -5.45
CA GLY A 80 -2.88 5.04 -6.06
C GLY A 80 -3.83 4.06 -5.38
N ASP A 81 -4.42 3.16 -6.15
CA ASP A 81 -5.33 2.12 -5.64
C ASP A 81 -4.61 0.81 -5.24
N LEU A 82 -3.27 0.73 -5.33
CA LEU A 82 -2.49 -0.45 -4.94
C LEU A 82 -2.01 -0.33 -3.49
N ARG A 83 -2.25 -1.35 -2.68
CA ARG A 83 -1.62 -1.54 -1.37
C ARG A 83 -0.55 -2.62 -1.43
N LEU A 84 0.60 -2.30 -0.89
CA LEU A 84 1.73 -3.20 -0.75
C LEU A 84 2.00 -3.46 0.73
N LEU A 85 1.77 -4.70 1.16
CA LEU A 85 2.12 -5.15 2.50
C LEU A 85 3.55 -5.66 2.49
N LEU A 86 4.38 -5.13 3.35
CA LEU A 86 5.73 -5.62 3.60
C LEU A 86 5.75 -6.41 4.91
N SER A 87 6.35 -7.60 4.90
CA SER A 87 6.48 -8.45 6.06
C SER A 87 7.86 -9.10 6.12
N VAL A 88 8.44 -9.19 7.32
CA VAL A 88 9.69 -9.93 7.53
C VAL A 88 9.36 -11.40 7.73
N PRO A 89 10.04 -12.35 7.03
CA PRO A 89 9.88 -13.78 7.26
C PRO A 89 10.09 -14.19 8.72
N GLY A 90 9.34 -15.17 9.20
CA GLY A 90 9.40 -15.66 10.59
C GLY A 90 8.62 -14.81 11.59
N THR A 91 7.88 -13.77 11.15
CA THR A 91 7.20 -12.82 12.04
C THR A 91 5.69 -12.74 11.79
N HIS A 92 4.96 -12.15 12.75
CA HIS A 92 3.55 -11.77 12.55
C HIS A 92 3.41 -10.26 12.28
N PRO A 93 2.41 -9.84 11.48
CA PRO A 93 1.42 -10.65 10.79
C PRO A 93 1.91 -11.18 9.43
N GLY A 94 1.55 -12.43 9.15
CA GLY A 94 1.62 -13.04 7.81
C GLY A 94 2.97 -13.54 7.33
N GLY A 95 4.06 -13.34 8.07
CA GLY A 95 5.39 -13.87 7.77
C GLY A 95 5.75 -15.16 8.53
N HIS A 96 4.83 -15.70 9.36
CA HIS A 96 5.08 -16.89 10.17
C HIS A 96 5.26 -18.16 9.31
N ALA A 97 5.94 -19.15 9.90
CA ALA A 97 6.11 -20.45 9.26
C ALA A 97 4.76 -21.15 9.04
N LEU A 98 4.66 -21.89 7.96
CA LEU A 98 3.55 -22.82 7.72
C LEU A 98 3.58 -23.97 8.74
N SER A 99 2.52 -24.79 8.76
CA SER A 99 2.40 -25.92 9.68
C SER A 99 3.49 -26.99 9.50
N ASP A 100 4.10 -27.05 8.32
CA ASP A 100 5.23 -27.94 8.00
C ASP A 100 6.61 -27.33 8.30
N GLY A 101 6.64 -26.11 8.88
CA GLY A 101 7.87 -25.37 9.20
C GLY A 101 8.42 -24.54 8.04
N THR A 102 7.80 -24.56 6.86
CA THR A 102 8.25 -23.76 5.70
C THR A 102 8.06 -22.27 5.99
N LEU A 103 9.11 -21.50 5.78
CA LEU A 103 9.09 -20.03 5.88
C LEU A 103 8.87 -19.41 4.49
N PRO A 104 8.06 -18.33 4.41
CA PRO A 104 8.01 -17.53 3.20
C PRO A 104 9.38 -16.87 2.96
N THR A 105 9.73 -16.71 1.70
CA THR A 105 11.00 -16.08 1.29
C THR A 105 10.74 -14.94 0.30
N PRO A 106 11.56 -13.87 0.31
CA PRO A 106 11.55 -12.88 -0.75
C PRO A 106 11.93 -13.45 -2.12
N GLY A 107 11.57 -12.76 -3.18
CA GLY A 107 11.94 -13.12 -4.56
C GLY A 107 10.85 -13.85 -5.33
N GLY A 108 11.27 -14.78 -6.18
CA GLY A 108 10.37 -15.50 -7.08
C GLY A 108 10.17 -14.81 -8.43
N TRP A 109 9.01 -15.06 -9.08
CA TRP A 109 8.66 -14.52 -10.40
C TRP A 109 7.37 -13.70 -10.39
N ASN A 110 6.54 -13.84 -9.36
CA ASN A 110 5.36 -12.98 -9.21
C ASN A 110 5.81 -11.55 -8.92
N ARG A 111 5.28 -10.61 -9.68
CA ARG A 111 5.69 -9.21 -9.61
C ARG A 111 4.53 -8.24 -9.70
N ILE A 112 4.72 -7.08 -9.12
CA ILE A 112 3.84 -5.93 -9.34
C ILE A 112 4.27 -5.23 -10.64
N LEU A 113 3.27 -4.75 -11.39
CA LEU A 113 3.47 -3.94 -12.57
C LEU A 113 3.16 -2.49 -12.23
N ILE A 114 4.10 -1.60 -12.53
CA ILE A 114 3.98 -0.18 -12.24
C ILE A 114 4.09 0.60 -13.53
N GLN A 115 3.04 1.32 -13.89
CA GLN A 115 3.07 2.23 -15.02
C GLN A 115 3.90 3.47 -14.69
N VAL A 116 4.76 3.86 -15.63
CA VAL A 116 5.53 5.09 -15.61
C VAL A 116 5.24 5.92 -16.86
N ALA A 117 5.41 7.23 -16.75
CA ALA A 117 5.14 8.13 -17.86
C ALA A 117 6.29 8.18 -18.89
N ASP A 118 7.53 7.96 -18.43
CA ASP A 118 8.76 7.97 -19.22
C ASP A 118 9.66 6.86 -18.67
N LEU A 119 9.73 5.76 -19.40
CA LEU A 119 10.50 4.58 -18.98
C LEU A 119 12.00 4.84 -19.03
N ASP A 120 12.49 5.53 -20.06
CA ASP A 120 13.92 5.80 -20.24
C ASP A 120 14.46 6.70 -19.13
N ALA A 121 13.78 7.81 -18.85
CA ALA A 121 14.14 8.72 -17.76
C ALA A 121 14.07 8.03 -16.38
N THR A 122 13.06 7.17 -16.17
CA THR A 122 12.89 6.40 -14.93
C THR A 122 14.02 5.40 -14.76
N VAL A 123 14.35 4.62 -15.78
CA VAL A 123 15.44 3.64 -15.77
C VAL A 123 16.78 4.31 -15.50
N GLU A 124 17.06 5.44 -16.15
CA GLU A 124 18.31 6.19 -15.94
C GLU A 124 18.43 6.73 -14.50
N SER A 125 17.31 7.19 -13.93
CA SER A 125 17.26 7.64 -12.53
C SER A 125 17.56 6.50 -11.57
N LEU A 126 16.93 5.33 -11.78
CA LEU A 126 17.10 4.13 -10.95
C LEU A 126 18.52 3.55 -11.06
N ARG A 127 19.12 3.55 -12.26
CA ARG A 127 20.53 3.16 -12.45
C ARG A 127 21.48 4.05 -11.66
N ARG A 128 21.28 5.37 -11.71
CA ARG A 128 22.11 6.32 -10.93
C ARG A 128 21.95 6.12 -9.43
N ALA A 129 20.79 5.67 -8.97
CA ALA A 129 20.53 5.31 -7.58
C ALA A 129 21.07 3.92 -7.19
N GLY A 130 21.66 3.16 -8.13
CA GLY A 130 22.23 1.84 -7.87
C GLY A 130 21.20 0.72 -7.74
N VAL A 131 19.98 0.92 -8.26
CA VAL A 131 18.94 -0.11 -8.25
C VAL A 131 19.33 -1.29 -9.14
N HIS A 132 19.13 -2.50 -8.66
CA HIS A 132 19.44 -3.73 -9.37
C HIS A 132 18.34 -4.06 -10.39
N PHE A 133 18.73 -4.33 -11.64
CA PHE A 133 17.84 -4.77 -12.70
C PHE A 133 18.10 -6.23 -13.01
N ARG A 134 17.05 -7.04 -13.19
CA ARG A 134 17.13 -8.36 -13.81
C ARG A 134 17.26 -8.28 -15.32
N ASP A 135 16.51 -7.31 -15.91
CA ASP A 135 16.59 -6.97 -17.33
C ASP A 135 16.34 -5.47 -17.47
N ASP A 136 17.37 -4.74 -17.88
CA ASP A 136 17.35 -3.29 -18.01
C ASP A 136 17.20 -2.81 -19.47
N GLN A 137 17.07 -3.75 -20.41
CA GLN A 137 16.83 -3.42 -21.81
C GLN A 137 15.32 -3.28 -22.05
N PRO A 138 14.81 -2.05 -22.35
CA PRO A 138 13.41 -1.89 -22.66
C PRO A 138 12.98 -2.81 -23.81
N SER A 139 12.08 -3.72 -23.54
CA SER A 139 11.58 -4.72 -24.50
C SER A 139 10.08 -4.55 -24.72
N GLY A 140 9.60 -5.07 -25.85
CA GLY A 140 8.20 -5.02 -26.24
C GLY A 140 7.86 -3.97 -27.30
N VAL A 141 6.89 -4.29 -28.16
CA VAL A 141 6.47 -3.43 -29.27
C VAL A 141 5.25 -2.57 -28.88
N ALA A 142 4.27 -3.17 -28.22
CA ALA A 142 3.05 -2.50 -27.81
C ALA A 142 3.13 -1.88 -26.39
N VAL A 143 3.99 -2.44 -25.55
CA VAL A 143 4.26 -1.98 -24.18
C VAL A 143 5.77 -2.13 -23.98
N ARG A 144 6.46 -1.05 -23.66
CA ARG A 144 7.87 -1.09 -23.28
C ARG A 144 7.96 -1.39 -21.79
N GLN A 145 8.86 -2.30 -21.42
CA GLN A 145 8.98 -2.74 -20.02
C GLN A 145 10.42 -3.06 -19.65
N VAL A 146 10.73 -2.96 -18.35
CA VAL A 146 11.97 -3.42 -17.73
C VAL A 146 11.66 -4.13 -16.43
N LEU A 147 12.56 -5.02 -16.01
CA LEU A 147 12.43 -5.82 -14.81
C LEU A 147 13.54 -5.48 -13.82
N LEU A 148 13.17 -5.02 -12.64
CA LEU A 148 14.08 -4.68 -11.54
C LEU A 148 13.75 -5.48 -10.28
N GLU A 149 14.57 -5.32 -9.27
CA GLU A 149 14.38 -5.94 -7.95
C GLU A 149 14.41 -4.90 -6.84
N ASP A 150 13.58 -5.16 -5.81
CA ASP A 150 13.76 -4.47 -4.54
C ASP A 150 15.03 -4.96 -3.80
N PRO A 151 15.46 -4.33 -2.70
CA PRO A 151 16.66 -4.75 -1.94
C PRO A 151 16.59 -6.18 -1.40
N SER A 152 15.42 -6.80 -1.38
CA SER A 152 15.22 -8.18 -0.94
C SER A 152 15.19 -9.19 -2.08
N GLY A 153 15.22 -8.73 -3.35
CA GLY A 153 15.17 -9.54 -4.55
C GLY A 153 13.75 -9.81 -5.05
N ASN A 154 12.74 -9.07 -4.57
CA ASN A 154 11.39 -9.15 -5.12
C ASN A 154 11.34 -8.45 -6.48
N PRO A 155 10.81 -9.10 -7.52
CA PRO A 155 10.76 -8.50 -8.85
C PRO A 155 9.65 -7.46 -8.97
N ILE A 156 9.97 -6.39 -9.71
CA ILE A 156 9.06 -5.30 -10.05
C ILE A 156 9.22 -5.01 -11.54
N GLU A 157 8.10 -4.92 -12.24
CA GLU A 157 8.09 -4.57 -13.66
C GLU A 157 7.63 -3.12 -13.83
N LEU A 158 8.48 -2.29 -14.41
CA LEU A 158 8.07 -0.96 -14.86
C LEU A 158 7.66 -1.04 -16.32
N PHE A 159 6.57 -0.39 -16.66
CA PHE A 159 6.12 -0.35 -18.03
C PHE A 159 5.63 1.03 -18.47
N GLU A 160 5.82 1.31 -19.75
CA GLU A 160 5.29 2.46 -20.45
C GLU A 160 4.40 1.95 -21.60
N PRO A 161 3.09 2.25 -21.59
CA PRO A 161 2.21 1.88 -22.69
C PRO A 161 2.57 2.69 -23.95
N ALA A 162 2.49 2.05 -25.13
CA ALA A 162 2.64 2.75 -26.39
C ALA A 162 1.60 3.87 -26.54
N SER A 163 1.96 4.92 -27.26
CA SER A 163 1.06 6.03 -27.56
C SER A 163 -0.24 5.53 -28.20
N GLY A 164 -1.39 5.77 -27.54
CA GLY A 164 -2.71 5.28 -27.97
C GLY A 164 -3.31 4.17 -27.10
N TYR A 165 -2.62 3.70 -26.09
CA TYR A 165 -3.22 2.85 -25.05
C TYR A 165 -4.16 3.71 -24.17
N HIS A 166 -5.46 3.55 -24.37
CA HIS A 166 -6.45 4.25 -23.55
C HIS A 166 -6.76 3.46 -22.30
N GLU A 167 -6.44 4.04 -21.13
CA GLU A 167 -7.06 3.60 -19.88
C GLU A 167 -8.59 3.69 -20.04
N ARG A 168 -9.30 2.67 -19.59
CA ARG A 168 -10.75 2.77 -19.50
C ARG A 168 -11.08 3.92 -18.55
N PRO A 169 -11.97 4.85 -18.94
CA PRO A 169 -12.39 5.90 -18.02
C PRO A 169 -13.02 5.25 -16.76
N ARG A 170 -12.64 5.78 -15.62
CA ARG A 170 -13.13 5.35 -14.30
C ARG A 170 -14.59 5.71 -14.07
#